data_c55f5f41043972abe89166dd1274ef50
#
_entry.id   c55f5f41043972abe89166dd1274ef50
#
_cell.length_a   1.000
_cell.length_b   1.000
_cell.length_c   1.000
_cell.angle_alpha   90.00
_cell.angle_beta   90.00
_cell.angle_gamma   90.00
#
_symmetry.space_group_name_H-M   'P 1'
#
loop_
_entity.id
_entity.type
_entity.pdbx_description
1 polymer ?
#
loop_
_entity_poly.entity_id
_entity_poly.type
_entity_poly.pdbx_seq_one_letter_code
_entity_poly.pdbx_strand_id
1 'polypeptide(L)'
;MTSVNPLLYALSNINEIQRFGNSLSNNVSSSLVLSNALVRSYFIGAIALNNKLVVVSDDSFALYHESVGVSSLRSQYLPSCLSEEFFPKTFNRSISKYVHAMASSLAGEGPSTIFTEGGLEEHVPRPVLSKKDDSLRVRVNDQLLISDIMKKLNIYGYDENVEAKNIGECARRGGIVDVFPTNTKNPIRIEFNGDVVTSIRYYNPT
;
A
#
# COMPACT_ATOMS: atom_id res chain seq x y z
N MET A 1 3.50 17.10 10.69
CA MET A 1 4.62 16.24 11.15
C MET A 1 4.09 15.39 12.29
N THR A 2 3.89 14.10 12.07
CA THR A 2 3.52 13.17 13.14
C THR A 2 4.74 13.00 14.03
N SER A 3 4.62 13.36 15.31
CA SER A 3 5.69 13.18 16.28
C SER A 3 5.98 11.69 16.45
N VAL A 4 7.20 11.28 16.22
CA VAL A 4 7.65 9.90 16.48
C VAL A 4 7.51 9.63 17.98
N ASN A 5 7.00 8.46 18.35
CA ASN A 5 6.90 8.04 19.74
C ASN A 5 8.30 8.10 20.40
N PRO A 6 8.49 8.87 21.50
CA PRO A 6 9.79 9.06 22.12
C PRO A 6 10.44 7.75 22.56
N LEU A 7 9.65 6.77 22.98
CA LEU A 7 10.16 5.45 23.39
C LEU A 7 10.73 4.68 22.19
N LEU A 8 10.07 4.72 21.04
CA LEU A 8 10.61 4.10 19.82
C LEU A 8 11.93 4.73 19.41
N TYR A 9 12.02 6.05 19.50
CA TYR A 9 13.26 6.76 19.19
C TYR A 9 14.39 6.36 20.16
N ALA A 10 14.09 6.28 21.46
CA ALA A 10 15.07 5.82 22.46
C ALA A 10 15.51 4.38 22.19
N LEU A 11 14.57 3.47 21.89
CA LEU A 11 14.87 2.08 21.56
C LEU A 11 15.71 1.95 20.28
N SER A 12 15.43 2.73 19.24
CA SER A 12 16.20 2.68 17.99
C SER A 12 17.67 3.09 18.15
N ASN A 13 18.03 3.74 19.25
CA ASN A 13 19.39 4.11 19.57
C ASN A 13 20.14 3.07 20.44
N ILE A 14 19.48 1.98 20.82
CA ILE A 14 20.13 0.86 21.53
C ILE A 14 21.06 0.12 20.56
N ASN A 15 22.29 -0.10 20.96
CA ASN A 15 23.34 -0.72 20.12
C ASN A 15 22.92 -2.09 19.55
N GLU A 16 22.25 -2.92 20.34
CA GLU A 16 21.77 -4.24 19.94
C GLU A 16 20.70 -4.15 18.85
N ILE A 17 19.78 -3.20 18.96
CA ILE A 17 18.74 -2.96 17.97
C ILE A 17 19.36 -2.42 16.67
N GLN A 18 20.32 -1.49 16.77
CA GLN A 18 21.05 -0.99 15.61
C GLN A 18 21.85 -2.09 14.90
N ARG A 19 22.54 -2.92 15.65
CA ARG A 19 23.29 -4.07 15.10
C ARG A 19 22.36 -5.04 14.37
N PHE A 20 21.20 -5.34 14.95
CA PHE A 20 20.19 -6.19 14.32
C PHE A 20 19.66 -5.55 13.03
N GLY A 21 19.28 -4.28 13.05
CA GLY A 21 18.84 -3.55 11.86
C GLY A 21 19.90 -3.51 10.76
N ASN A 22 21.16 -3.30 11.11
CA ASN A 22 22.29 -3.31 10.18
C ASN A 22 22.55 -4.70 9.59
N SER A 23 22.37 -5.77 10.37
CA SER A 23 22.50 -7.14 9.85
C SER A 23 21.44 -7.44 8.79
N LEU A 24 20.20 -7.01 8.99
CA LEU A 24 19.13 -7.14 7.99
C LEU A 24 19.47 -6.37 6.70
N SER A 25 19.96 -5.14 6.83
CA SER A 25 20.34 -4.31 5.67
C SER A 25 21.51 -4.90 4.88
N ASN A 26 22.39 -5.66 5.53
CA ASN A 26 23.54 -6.32 4.91
C ASN A 26 23.26 -7.77 4.46
N ASN A 27 21.98 -8.20 4.42
CA ASN A 27 21.56 -9.57 4.10
C ASN A 27 22.17 -10.63 5.02
N VAL A 28 22.43 -10.31 6.27
CA VAL A 28 22.94 -11.25 7.26
C VAL A 28 21.76 -11.79 8.06
N SER A 29 21.58 -13.11 8.07
CA SER A 29 20.58 -13.77 8.90
C SER A 29 20.91 -13.60 10.37
N SER A 30 19.95 -13.12 11.14
CA SER A 30 20.08 -12.92 12.59
C SER A 30 18.81 -13.43 13.26
N SER A 31 18.94 -14.01 14.46
CA SER A 31 17.82 -14.46 15.26
C SER A 31 17.77 -13.75 16.60
N LEU A 32 16.55 -13.45 17.02
CA LEU A 32 16.27 -12.84 18.33
C LEU A 32 15.04 -13.50 18.94
N VAL A 33 15.11 -13.81 20.22
CA VAL A 33 13.98 -14.37 20.96
C VAL A 33 13.34 -13.27 21.81
N LEU A 34 12.09 -12.96 21.55
CA LEU A 34 11.29 -12.00 22.29
C LEU A 34 10.06 -12.70 22.90
N SER A 35 9.95 -12.68 24.20
CA SER A 35 8.95 -13.44 24.95
C SER A 35 7.57 -12.78 25.05
N ASN A 36 7.45 -11.51 24.68
CA ASN A 36 6.22 -10.73 24.88
C ASN A 36 5.82 -10.03 23.57
N ALA A 37 4.53 -10.11 23.22
CA ALA A 37 3.96 -9.51 22.01
C ALA A 37 4.19 -7.99 21.94
N LEU A 38 3.98 -7.28 23.05
CA LEU A 38 4.20 -5.84 23.13
C LEU A 38 5.67 -5.48 22.86
N VAL A 39 6.61 -6.25 23.42
CA VAL A 39 8.05 -6.06 23.18
C VAL A 39 8.38 -6.29 21.69
N ARG A 40 7.75 -7.28 21.05
CA ARG A 40 7.91 -7.53 19.59
C ARG A 40 7.47 -6.33 18.79
N SER A 41 6.31 -5.74 19.10
CA SER A 41 5.75 -4.59 18.37
C SER A 41 6.63 -3.34 18.52
N TYR A 42 7.15 -3.09 19.72
CA TYR A 42 8.12 -2.00 19.95
C TYR A 42 9.45 -2.23 19.23
N PHE A 43 9.94 -3.46 19.21
CA PHE A 43 11.17 -3.84 18.52
C PHE A 43 11.04 -3.66 17.00
N ILE A 44 9.95 -4.16 16.41
CA ILE A 44 9.63 -3.96 15.00
C ILE A 44 9.56 -2.47 14.68
N GLY A 45 8.85 -1.69 15.51
CA GLY A 45 8.73 -0.25 15.37
C GLY A 45 10.07 0.48 15.41
N ALA A 46 10.95 0.13 16.33
CA ALA A 46 12.28 0.75 16.49
C ALA A 46 13.18 0.46 15.27
N ILE A 47 13.16 -0.76 14.72
CA ILE A 47 13.91 -1.10 13.50
C ILE A 47 13.32 -0.38 12.30
N ALA A 48 11.99 -0.30 12.21
CA ALA A 48 11.28 0.32 11.08
C ALA A 48 11.46 1.84 10.99
N LEU A 49 11.95 2.51 12.04
CA LEU A 49 12.32 3.94 11.96
C LEU A 49 13.39 4.20 10.92
N ASN A 50 14.34 3.28 10.78
CA ASN A 50 15.50 3.44 9.89
C ASN A 50 15.51 2.44 8.72
N ASN A 51 14.57 1.49 8.69
CA ASN A 51 14.53 0.43 7.69
C ASN A 51 13.11 0.25 7.15
N LYS A 52 13.01 -0.30 5.94
CA LYS A 52 11.77 -0.82 5.42
C LYS A 52 11.69 -2.31 5.73
N LEU A 53 10.58 -2.74 6.30
CA LEU A 53 10.42 -4.10 6.79
C LEU A 53 9.25 -4.80 6.10
N VAL A 54 9.44 -6.09 5.84
CA VAL A 54 8.36 -7.04 5.60
C VAL A 54 8.36 -8.00 6.78
N VAL A 55 7.26 -8.03 7.51
CA VAL A 55 7.05 -8.91 8.67
C VAL A 55 6.13 -10.05 8.23
N VAL A 56 6.64 -11.26 8.28
CA VAL A 56 5.88 -12.47 7.96
C VAL A 56 5.64 -13.24 9.24
N SER A 57 4.38 -13.55 9.53
CA SER A 57 3.99 -14.29 10.73
C SER A 57 2.60 -14.88 10.54
N ASP A 58 2.34 -16.04 11.14
CA ASP A 58 1.01 -16.64 11.19
C ASP A 58 -0.01 -15.76 11.96
N ASP A 59 0.50 -14.83 12.79
CA ASP A 59 -0.29 -13.88 13.57
C ASP A 59 -0.04 -12.42 13.14
N SER A 60 0.18 -12.22 11.86
CA SER A 60 0.51 -10.90 11.28
C SER A 60 -0.56 -9.86 11.50
N PHE A 61 -1.83 -10.26 11.54
CA PHE A 61 -2.95 -9.34 11.78
C PHE A 61 -2.88 -8.73 13.19
N ALA A 62 -2.66 -9.57 14.22
CA ALA A 62 -2.52 -9.10 15.59
C ALA A 62 -1.27 -8.22 15.75
N LEU A 63 -0.13 -8.66 15.21
CA LEU A 63 1.12 -7.87 15.22
C LEU A 63 0.96 -6.52 14.51
N TYR A 64 0.22 -6.46 13.41
CA TYR A 64 -0.09 -5.21 12.73
C TYR A 64 -0.87 -4.26 13.64
N HIS A 65 -1.97 -4.74 14.28
CA HIS A 65 -2.77 -3.92 15.16
C HIS A 65 -2.01 -3.42 16.38
N GLU A 66 -1.21 -4.26 17.00
CA GLU A 66 -0.31 -3.88 18.10
C GLU A 66 0.71 -2.82 17.65
N SER A 67 1.32 -3.03 16.48
CA SER A 67 2.34 -2.11 15.95
C SER A 67 1.77 -0.75 15.56
N VAL A 68 0.54 -0.69 15.02
CA VAL A 68 -0.14 0.58 14.72
C VAL A 68 -0.43 1.36 16.00
N GLY A 69 -0.76 0.67 17.11
CA GLY A 69 -0.98 1.31 18.40
C GLY A 69 0.30 1.88 19.03
N VAL A 70 1.45 1.31 18.70
CA VAL A 70 2.75 1.68 19.28
C VAL A 70 3.48 2.71 18.42
N SER A 71 3.37 2.64 17.11
CA SER A 71 4.17 3.44 16.19
C SER A 71 3.32 4.39 15.34
N SER A 72 3.82 5.60 15.15
CA SER A 72 3.31 6.55 14.15
C SER A 72 3.78 6.21 12.72
N LEU A 73 4.45 5.07 12.54
CA LEU A 73 4.95 4.62 11.24
C LEU A 73 3.81 4.18 10.34
N ARG A 74 3.94 4.45 9.06
CA ARG A 74 3.01 3.96 8.05
C ARG A 74 3.18 2.44 7.90
N SER A 75 2.28 1.69 8.52
CA SER A 75 2.21 0.24 8.44
C SER A 75 1.02 -0.20 7.62
N GLN A 76 1.14 -1.32 6.92
CA GLN A 76 0.07 -1.91 6.14
C GLN A 76 0.01 -3.42 6.41
N TYR A 77 -1.21 -3.92 6.61
CA TYR A 77 -1.49 -5.35 6.65
C TYR A 77 -1.95 -5.82 5.26
N LEU A 78 -1.37 -6.92 4.82
CA LEU A 78 -1.70 -7.61 3.58
C LEU A 78 -2.08 -9.05 3.91
N PRO A 79 -3.37 -9.40 3.81
CA PRO A 79 -3.82 -10.77 4.02
C PRO A 79 -3.21 -11.70 2.96
N SER A 80 -3.03 -12.96 3.31
CA SER A 80 -2.63 -13.99 2.34
C SER A 80 -3.64 -14.06 1.19
N CYS A 81 -3.11 -14.14 -0.03
CA CYS A 81 -3.92 -14.35 -1.23
C CYS A 81 -4.16 -15.83 -1.52
N LEU A 82 -3.48 -16.73 -0.79
CA LEU A 82 -3.52 -18.18 -1.02
C LEU A 82 -4.76 -18.89 -0.45
N SER A 83 -5.55 -18.23 0.40
CA SER A 83 -6.79 -18.80 0.88
C SER A 83 -7.84 -18.78 -0.24
N GLU A 84 -7.90 -19.84 -1.01
CA GLU A 84 -8.84 -20.05 -2.13
C GLU A 84 -10.33 -19.96 -1.71
N GLU A 85 -10.61 -19.97 -0.43
CA GLU A 85 -11.97 -19.90 0.14
C GLU A 85 -12.56 -18.47 0.11
N PHE A 86 -11.77 -17.45 -0.19
CA PHE A 86 -12.26 -16.09 -0.23
C PHE A 86 -12.55 -15.62 -1.66
N PHE A 87 -13.83 -15.34 -1.88
CA PHE A 87 -14.52 -14.79 -3.04
C PHE A 87 -13.63 -14.10 -4.12
N PRO A 88 -13.87 -14.40 -5.41
CA PRO A 88 -13.09 -13.84 -6.54
C PRO A 88 -12.92 -12.32 -6.53
N LYS A 89 -13.89 -11.58 -6.01
CA LYS A 89 -13.84 -10.11 -5.90
C LYS A 89 -12.89 -9.62 -4.79
N THR A 90 -12.71 -10.38 -3.72
CA THR A 90 -11.76 -10.06 -2.65
C THR A 90 -10.33 -10.41 -3.03
N PHE A 91 -10.13 -11.41 -3.85
CA PHE A 91 -8.83 -11.82 -4.35
C PHE A 91 -8.14 -10.71 -5.15
N ASN A 92 -8.82 -10.15 -6.15
CA ASN A 92 -8.27 -9.03 -6.95
C ASN A 92 -7.95 -7.80 -6.09
N ARG A 93 -8.78 -7.54 -5.08
CA ARG A 93 -8.57 -6.42 -4.15
C ARG A 93 -7.33 -6.62 -3.27
N SER A 94 -7.09 -7.82 -2.78
CA SER A 94 -5.93 -8.15 -1.95
C SER A 94 -4.63 -8.11 -2.75
N ILE A 95 -4.61 -8.69 -3.96
CA ILE A 95 -3.46 -8.62 -4.87
C ILE A 95 -3.14 -7.18 -5.23
N SER A 96 -4.15 -6.39 -5.61
CA SER A 96 -3.96 -4.99 -5.98
C SER A 96 -3.37 -4.16 -4.84
N LYS A 97 -3.83 -4.37 -3.60
CA LYS A 97 -3.25 -3.73 -2.41
C LYS A 97 -1.82 -4.17 -2.17
N TYR A 98 -1.53 -5.46 -2.33
CA TYR A 98 -0.19 -6.02 -2.15
C TYR A 98 0.80 -5.42 -3.15
N VAL A 99 0.47 -5.45 -4.44
CA VAL A 99 1.29 -4.88 -5.52
C VAL A 99 1.53 -3.39 -5.29
N HIS A 100 0.46 -2.65 -4.93
CA HIS A 100 0.59 -1.22 -4.65
C HIS A 100 1.48 -0.94 -3.44
N ALA A 101 1.32 -1.68 -2.34
CA ALA A 101 2.12 -1.50 -1.14
C ALA A 101 3.61 -1.79 -1.40
N MET A 102 3.90 -2.87 -2.12
CA MET A 102 5.26 -3.25 -2.49
C MET A 102 5.88 -2.22 -3.44
N ALA A 103 5.17 -1.83 -4.50
CA ALA A 103 5.65 -0.83 -5.46
C ALA A 103 5.92 0.52 -4.79
N SER A 104 5.00 0.99 -3.95
CA SER A 104 5.15 2.25 -3.21
C SER A 104 6.29 2.18 -2.19
N SER A 105 6.49 1.03 -1.55
CA SER A 105 7.61 0.82 -0.63
C SER A 105 8.95 0.88 -1.36
N LEU A 106 9.06 0.25 -2.53
CA LEU A 106 10.27 0.31 -3.36
C LEU A 106 10.55 1.71 -3.88
N ALA A 107 9.51 2.47 -4.23
CA ALA A 107 9.62 3.86 -4.67
C ALA A 107 9.99 4.85 -3.53
N GLY A 108 10.00 4.41 -2.28
CA GLY A 108 10.29 5.28 -1.14
C GLY A 108 9.07 6.01 -0.57
N GLU A 109 7.92 5.91 -1.21
CA GLU A 109 6.68 6.64 -0.87
C GLU A 109 5.67 5.80 -0.07
N GLY A 110 5.89 4.48 -0.01
CA GLY A 110 4.98 3.50 0.61
C GLY A 110 5.14 3.35 2.12
N PRO A 111 4.46 2.35 2.69
CA PRO A 111 4.55 2.02 4.10
C PRO A 111 5.98 1.66 4.49
N SER A 112 6.34 1.99 5.72
CA SER A 112 7.64 1.62 6.30
C SER A 112 7.67 0.13 6.68
N THR A 113 6.50 -0.43 7.01
CA THR A 113 6.37 -1.82 7.44
C THR A 113 5.15 -2.46 6.78
N ILE A 114 5.34 -3.64 6.23
CA ILE A 114 4.29 -4.47 5.65
C ILE A 114 4.19 -5.74 6.50
N PHE A 115 2.99 -6.07 6.96
CA PHE A 115 2.69 -7.30 7.69
C PHE A 115 1.91 -8.24 6.78
N THR A 116 2.31 -9.51 6.71
CA THR A 116 1.66 -10.52 5.87
C THR A 116 1.78 -11.93 6.46
N GLU A 117 0.81 -12.79 6.18
CA GLU A 117 0.76 -14.16 6.69
C GLU A 117 1.45 -15.17 5.76
N GLY A 118 1.36 -15.00 4.46
CA GLY A 118 1.85 -15.98 3.48
C GLY A 118 2.96 -15.49 2.56
N GLY A 119 3.48 -14.30 2.81
CA GLY A 119 4.19 -13.49 1.83
C GLY A 119 5.44 -14.04 1.16
N LEU A 120 6.06 -15.10 1.67
CA LEU A 120 7.26 -15.68 1.04
C LEU A 120 6.93 -16.74 -0.03
N GLU A 121 5.75 -17.35 0.04
CA GLU A 121 5.31 -18.40 -0.89
C GLU A 121 4.38 -17.85 -1.99
N GLU A 122 3.89 -16.63 -1.84
CA GLU A 122 3.01 -16.01 -2.81
C GLU A 122 3.78 -15.53 -4.04
N HIS A 123 3.33 -15.95 -5.22
CA HIS A 123 3.83 -15.41 -6.48
C HIS A 123 3.35 -13.99 -6.65
N VAL A 124 4.19 -13.04 -6.30
CA VAL A 124 3.94 -11.63 -6.56
C VAL A 124 4.32 -11.34 -8.01
N PRO A 125 3.46 -10.63 -8.77
CA PRO A 125 3.89 -10.10 -10.06
C PRO A 125 5.19 -9.35 -9.85
N ARG A 126 6.19 -9.58 -10.70
CA ARG A 126 7.43 -8.78 -10.63
C ARG A 126 7.01 -7.34 -10.50
N PRO A 127 7.46 -6.60 -9.47
CA PRO A 127 7.26 -5.18 -9.47
C PRO A 127 7.87 -4.71 -10.80
N VAL A 128 7.02 -4.40 -11.74
CA VAL A 128 7.44 -3.57 -12.85
C VAL A 128 7.91 -2.34 -12.12
N LEU A 129 9.23 -2.22 -11.98
CA LEU A 129 9.85 -1.03 -11.45
C LEU A 129 9.29 0.08 -12.32
N SER A 130 8.21 0.69 -11.86
CA SER A 130 7.50 1.68 -12.62
C SER A 130 8.52 2.78 -12.84
N LYS A 131 9.05 2.82 -14.05
CA LYS A 131 9.65 4.06 -14.52
C LYS A 131 8.60 5.10 -14.19
N LYS A 132 9.00 6.24 -13.65
CA LYS A 132 8.09 7.37 -13.35
C LYS A 132 7.06 7.66 -14.45
N ASP A 133 7.28 7.14 -15.64
CA ASP A 133 6.45 7.27 -16.84
C ASP A 133 5.21 6.34 -16.89
N ASP A 134 5.14 5.31 -16.04
CA ASP A 134 3.99 4.38 -16.04
C ASP A 134 2.84 4.83 -15.13
N SER A 135 2.98 5.93 -14.39
CA SER A 135 1.89 6.44 -13.58
C SER A 135 0.94 7.35 -14.39
N LEU A 136 -0.36 7.15 -14.24
CA LEU A 136 -1.36 8.08 -14.75
C LEU A 136 -1.44 9.28 -13.79
N ARG A 137 -0.98 10.44 -14.25
CA ARG A 137 -1.12 11.70 -13.53
C ARG A 137 -2.14 12.57 -14.22
N VAL A 138 -3.10 13.09 -13.48
CA VAL A 138 -4.15 13.98 -13.99
C VAL A 138 -4.23 15.19 -13.08
N ARG A 139 -4.24 16.37 -13.68
CA ARG A 139 -4.36 17.65 -12.98
C ARG A 139 -5.48 18.47 -13.60
N VAL A 140 -6.08 19.34 -12.83
CA VAL A 140 -7.02 20.36 -13.35
C VAL A 140 -6.29 21.21 -14.39
N ASN A 141 -6.95 21.47 -15.51
CA ASN A 141 -6.48 22.13 -16.73
C ASN A 141 -5.57 21.26 -17.62
N ASP A 142 -5.32 19.99 -17.29
CA ASP A 142 -4.67 19.10 -18.25
C ASP A 142 -5.59 18.88 -19.45
N GLN A 143 -4.98 18.80 -20.65
CA GLN A 143 -5.65 18.43 -21.89
C GLN A 143 -5.41 16.94 -22.15
N LEU A 144 -6.43 16.12 -21.92
CA LEU A 144 -6.35 14.66 -21.96
C LEU A 144 -7.60 14.06 -22.59
N LEU A 145 -7.42 13.10 -23.48
CA LEU A 145 -8.55 12.34 -24.02
C LEU A 145 -9.07 11.34 -22.97
N ILE A 146 -10.38 11.37 -22.71
CA ILE A 146 -11.03 10.42 -21.80
C ILE A 146 -10.76 8.97 -22.24
N SER A 147 -10.76 8.72 -23.57
CA SER A 147 -10.45 7.40 -24.12
C SER A 147 -9.07 6.89 -23.74
N ASP A 148 -8.07 7.75 -23.61
CA ASP A 148 -6.71 7.36 -23.28
C ASP A 148 -6.57 7.09 -21.77
N ILE A 149 -7.31 7.83 -20.96
CA ILE A 149 -7.42 7.55 -19.52
C ILE A 149 -8.07 6.19 -19.31
N MET A 150 -9.20 5.90 -19.95
CA MET A 150 -9.89 4.62 -19.84
C MET A 150 -9.03 3.45 -20.32
N LYS A 151 -8.31 3.60 -21.43
CA LYS A 151 -7.34 2.60 -21.91
C LYS A 151 -6.25 2.33 -20.88
N LYS A 152 -5.67 3.38 -20.25
CA LYS A 152 -4.65 3.22 -19.21
C LYS A 152 -5.21 2.54 -17.96
N LEU A 153 -6.41 2.92 -17.52
CA LEU A 153 -7.07 2.28 -16.39
C LEU A 153 -7.29 0.78 -16.64
N ASN A 154 -7.71 0.41 -17.87
CA ASN A 154 -7.87 -0.99 -18.24
C ASN A 154 -6.53 -1.75 -18.24
N ILE A 155 -5.45 -1.14 -18.78
CA ILE A 155 -4.07 -1.71 -18.71
C ILE A 155 -3.62 -1.90 -17.28
N TYR A 156 -4.03 -1.03 -16.35
CA TYR A 156 -3.73 -1.15 -14.92
C TYR A 156 -4.64 -2.15 -14.18
N GLY A 157 -5.56 -2.81 -14.89
CA GLY A 157 -6.44 -3.83 -14.33
C GLY A 157 -7.65 -3.26 -13.59
N TYR A 158 -8.08 -2.03 -13.89
CA TYR A 158 -9.34 -1.51 -13.39
C TYR A 158 -10.51 -2.11 -14.16
N ASP A 159 -11.53 -2.54 -13.41
CA ASP A 159 -12.78 -3.04 -13.98
C ASP A 159 -13.69 -1.85 -14.35
N GLU A 160 -14.09 -1.79 -15.63
CA GLU A 160 -15.04 -0.77 -16.08
C GLU A 160 -16.47 -1.20 -15.76
N ASN A 161 -17.15 -0.40 -14.92
CA ASN A 161 -18.50 -0.63 -14.45
C ASN A 161 -19.40 0.58 -14.72
N VAL A 162 -20.71 0.45 -14.42
CA VAL A 162 -21.66 1.58 -14.51
C VAL A 162 -21.33 2.64 -13.46
N GLU A 163 -20.81 2.24 -12.30
CA GLU A 163 -20.36 3.11 -11.21
C GLU A 163 -19.11 2.53 -10.57
N ALA A 164 -18.17 3.39 -10.17
CA ALA A 164 -16.99 2.98 -9.41
C ALA A 164 -17.31 2.96 -7.91
N LYS A 165 -17.87 1.85 -7.41
CA LYS A 165 -18.24 1.67 -5.99
C LYS A 165 -17.18 0.95 -5.17
N ASN A 166 -16.36 0.15 -5.82
CA ASN A 166 -15.33 -0.66 -5.17
C ASN A 166 -13.94 -0.24 -5.62
N ILE A 167 -12.96 -0.49 -4.76
CA ILE A 167 -11.54 -0.27 -5.10
C ILE A 167 -11.18 -1.11 -6.33
N GLY A 168 -10.48 -0.49 -7.30
CA GLY A 168 -10.11 -1.12 -8.56
C GLY A 168 -11.19 -1.02 -9.64
N GLU A 169 -12.29 -0.31 -9.40
CA GLU A 169 -13.31 -0.03 -10.40
C GLU A 169 -13.15 1.35 -11.01
N CYS A 170 -13.57 1.49 -12.27
CA CYS A 170 -13.73 2.77 -12.94
C CYS A 170 -15.06 2.82 -13.69
N ALA A 171 -15.55 4.02 -13.97
CA ALA A 171 -16.76 4.25 -14.73
C ALA A 171 -16.62 5.48 -15.60
N ARG A 172 -17.25 5.46 -16.79
CA ARG A 172 -17.35 6.61 -17.68
C ARG A 172 -18.80 6.99 -17.91
N ARG A 173 -19.11 8.28 -17.75
CA ARG A 173 -20.43 8.85 -18.07
C ARG A 173 -20.26 10.19 -18.76
N GLY A 174 -20.40 10.22 -20.10
CA GLY A 174 -20.20 11.46 -20.86
C GLY A 174 -18.81 12.05 -20.62
N GLY A 175 -18.76 13.28 -20.10
CA GLY A 175 -17.54 14.00 -19.73
C GLY A 175 -17.04 13.72 -18.29
N ILE A 176 -17.45 12.63 -17.67
CA ILE A 176 -17.06 12.28 -16.31
C ILE A 176 -16.37 10.93 -16.31
N VAL A 177 -15.24 10.85 -15.62
CA VAL A 177 -14.55 9.59 -15.27
C VAL A 177 -14.52 9.45 -13.76
N ASP A 178 -15.13 8.39 -13.27
CA ASP A 178 -15.05 7.98 -11.86
C ASP A 178 -14.02 6.86 -11.75
N VAL A 179 -13.15 6.93 -10.77
CA VAL A 179 -12.15 5.89 -10.50
C VAL A 179 -12.00 5.70 -9.01
N PHE A 180 -11.93 4.44 -8.56
CA PHE A 180 -11.64 4.12 -7.17
C PHE A 180 -10.24 3.52 -7.04
N PRO A 181 -9.21 4.36 -6.84
CA PRO A 181 -7.84 3.90 -6.75
C PRO A 181 -7.61 2.99 -5.53
N THR A 182 -6.65 2.07 -5.67
CA THR A 182 -6.29 1.11 -4.61
C THR A 182 -5.69 1.76 -3.36
N ASN A 183 -5.17 2.99 -3.51
CA ASN A 183 -4.46 3.73 -2.47
C ASN A 183 -5.29 4.84 -1.82
N THR A 184 -6.58 4.97 -2.18
CA THR A 184 -7.46 5.99 -1.61
C THR A 184 -8.59 5.36 -0.79
N LYS A 185 -9.13 6.12 0.17
CA LYS A 185 -10.29 5.69 0.97
C LYS A 185 -11.62 5.90 0.23
N ASN A 186 -11.65 6.87 -0.67
CA ASN A 186 -12.85 7.26 -1.42
C ASN A 186 -12.54 7.28 -2.90
N PRO A 187 -13.53 7.03 -3.77
CA PRO A 187 -13.38 7.18 -5.20
C PRO A 187 -13.20 8.65 -5.59
N ILE A 188 -12.59 8.84 -6.75
CA ILE A 188 -12.26 10.14 -7.33
C ILE A 188 -13.13 10.34 -8.57
N ARG A 189 -13.74 11.51 -8.69
CA ARG A 189 -14.43 11.97 -9.88
C ARG A 189 -13.59 12.99 -10.61
N ILE A 190 -13.40 12.78 -11.90
CA ILE A 190 -12.68 13.66 -12.82
C ILE A 190 -13.70 14.17 -13.84
N GLU A 191 -13.89 15.49 -13.92
CA GLU A 191 -14.83 16.10 -14.86
C GLU A 191 -14.09 16.80 -15.98
N PHE A 192 -14.63 16.68 -17.17
CA PHE A 192 -14.08 17.21 -18.40
C PHE A 192 -15.06 18.17 -19.09
N ASN A 193 -14.52 19.21 -19.71
CA ASN A 193 -15.19 20.00 -20.72
C ASN A 193 -14.44 19.81 -22.07
N GLY A 194 -15.00 19.01 -22.96
CA GLY A 194 -14.25 18.47 -24.09
C GLY A 194 -13.09 17.60 -23.60
N ASP A 195 -11.87 17.96 -23.96
CA ASP A 195 -10.64 17.24 -23.57
C ASP A 195 -9.92 17.90 -22.39
N VAL A 196 -10.50 18.94 -21.77
CA VAL A 196 -9.88 19.68 -20.67
C VAL A 196 -10.45 19.20 -19.34
N VAL A 197 -9.58 18.83 -18.41
CA VAL A 197 -9.95 18.50 -17.03
C VAL A 197 -10.38 19.75 -16.29
N THR A 198 -11.64 19.80 -15.85
CA THR A 198 -12.20 20.97 -15.15
C THR A 198 -12.27 20.81 -13.66
N SER A 199 -12.41 19.54 -13.17
CA SER A 199 -12.55 19.28 -11.74
C SER A 199 -12.00 17.89 -11.39
N ILE A 200 -11.39 17.79 -10.21
CA ILE A 200 -10.99 16.51 -9.60
C ILE A 200 -11.40 16.57 -8.13
N ARG A 201 -12.25 15.63 -7.71
CA ARG A 201 -12.72 15.57 -6.32
C ARG A 201 -13.02 14.15 -5.83
N TYR A 202 -12.97 13.96 -4.53
CA TYR A 202 -13.52 12.75 -3.90
C TYR A 202 -15.06 12.82 -3.90
N TYR A 203 -15.70 11.65 -3.95
CA TYR A 203 -17.15 11.55 -3.77
C TYR A 203 -17.51 10.30 -2.96
N ASN A 204 -18.72 10.27 -2.42
CA ASN A 204 -19.27 9.08 -1.77
C ASN A 204 -20.13 8.35 -2.80
N PRO A 205 -19.81 7.08 -3.12
CA PRO A 205 -20.69 6.26 -3.95
C PRO A 205 -22.01 6.01 -3.20
N THR A 206 -23.12 6.23 -3.85
CA THR A 206 -24.46 5.95 -3.32
C THR A 206 -24.81 4.49 -3.43
#